data_68b5e8c4cbd1414276a64ba6267641be
#
_entry.id   68b5e8c4cbd1414276a64ba6267641be
#
_cell.length_a   1.000
_cell.length_b   1.000
_cell.length_c   1.000
_cell.angle_alpha   90.00
_cell.angle_beta   90.00
_cell.angle_gamma   90.00
#
_symmetry.space_group_name_H-M   'P 1'
#
loop_
_entity.id
_entity.type
_entity.pdbx_description
1 polymer ?
#
loop_
_entity_poly.entity_id
_entity_poly.type
_entity_poly.pdbx_seq_one_letter_code
_entity_poly.pdbx_strand_id
1 'polypeptide(L)'
;GAVARLTGVPVKTIRYYSDIGLLPPAEVTEAGYRLYGEEEVWRLGLIRTLRHLDFPLESIRALLSGENTVEEAISLQREAVEGRIRHLERIRALLESAAAGGPEGSLEHLHDIGEALAVEAEERTLFLAERLREAVAGDDAPEDWREEFLRRVSFRMPEELSPEQAAAWVELVVLVKDPGFVAASRRHTTGLWEARRERGIEAAWWHERHAELGERARAAIERGADPGSDEVQGIVGDYVALYARAMGERPTRGFVRRLAETVSGWLRDVDPETRRFWDLLAVLDAEGLISSQDEVNELILAGLRRRAEAGT
;
A
#
# COMPACT_ATOMS: atom_id res chain seq x y z
N GLY A 1 53.85 -9.53 -1.69
CA GLY A 1 54.61 -10.50 -1.21
C GLY A 1 53.99 -11.82 -0.73
N ALA A 2 54.60 -12.35 0.32
CA ALA A 2 54.23 -13.70 0.83
C ALA A 2 52.77 -13.79 1.25
N VAL A 3 52.24 -12.80 2.02
CA VAL A 3 50.84 -12.75 2.47
C VAL A 3 49.86 -12.73 1.32
N ALA A 4 50.13 -11.96 0.27
CA ALA A 4 49.24 -11.95 -0.92
C ALA A 4 49.15 -13.32 -1.60
N ARG A 5 50.23 -14.10 -1.65
CA ARG A 5 50.25 -15.46 -2.17
C ARG A 5 49.51 -16.44 -1.25
N LEU A 6 49.66 -16.27 0.06
CA LEU A 6 49.01 -17.12 1.07
C LEU A 6 47.50 -16.92 1.13
N THR A 7 47.04 -15.67 1.05
CA THR A 7 45.65 -15.29 1.27
C THR A 7 44.83 -15.09 -0.01
N GLY A 8 45.52 -15.00 -1.18
CA GLY A 8 44.89 -14.64 -2.45
C GLY A 8 44.45 -13.18 -2.57
N VAL A 9 44.77 -12.34 -1.56
CA VAL A 9 44.43 -10.91 -1.59
C VAL A 9 45.50 -10.12 -2.33
N PRO A 10 45.14 -9.26 -3.30
CA PRO A 10 46.10 -8.46 -4.05
C PRO A 10 46.96 -7.59 -3.14
N VAL A 11 48.28 -7.46 -3.46
CA VAL A 11 49.22 -6.62 -2.69
C VAL A 11 48.73 -5.19 -2.55
N LYS A 12 48.08 -4.63 -3.57
CA LYS A 12 47.51 -3.29 -3.55
C LYS A 12 46.42 -3.16 -2.47
N THR A 13 45.56 -4.16 -2.33
CA THR A 13 44.47 -4.19 -1.32
C THR A 13 45.05 -4.32 0.09
N ILE A 14 46.07 -5.17 0.28
CA ILE A 14 46.75 -5.31 1.58
C ILE A 14 47.41 -3.97 2.00
N ARG A 15 48.08 -3.29 1.06
CA ARG A 15 48.63 -1.97 1.30
C ARG A 15 47.54 -0.96 1.68
N TYR A 16 46.49 -0.90 0.94
CA TYR A 16 45.35 -0.02 1.22
C TYR A 16 44.78 -0.26 2.63
N TYR A 17 44.54 -1.51 3.01
CA TYR A 17 44.06 -1.83 4.36
C TYR A 17 45.07 -1.42 5.46
N SER A 18 46.35 -1.53 5.16
CA SER A 18 47.40 -1.06 6.07
C SER A 18 47.40 0.47 6.16
N ASP A 19 47.29 1.18 5.05
CA ASP A 19 47.32 2.65 4.98
C ASP A 19 46.12 3.27 5.73
N ILE A 20 44.94 2.65 5.67
CA ILE A 20 43.76 3.10 6.42
C ILE A 20 43.68 2.56 7.85
N GLY A 21 44.74 1.85 8.33
CA GLY A 21 44.82 1.32 9.70
C GLY A 21 43.94 0.11 9.99
N LEU A 22 43.29 -0.49 8.98
CA LEU A 22 42.44 -1.68 9.13
C LEU A 22 43.27 -2.95 9.34
N LEU A 23 44.47 -3.02 8.70
CA LEU A 23 45.45 -4.10 8.83
C LEU A 23 46.83 -3.52 9.14
N PRO A 24 47.11 -3.09 10.39
CA PRO A 24 48.43 -2.61 10.73
C PRO A 24 49.46 -3.73 10.53
N PRO A 25 50.67 -3.43 10.01
CA PRO A 25 51.73 -4.44 9.92
C PRO A 25 52.29 -4.75 11.33
N ALA A 26 52.72 -5.99 11.54
CA ALA A 26 53.39 -6.38 12.78
C ALA A 26 54.72 -5.62 12.96
N GLU A 27 55.42 -5.36 11.84
CA GLU A 27 56.70 -4.63 11.84
C GLU A 27 56.92 -3.91 10.49
N VAL A 28 57.62 -2.81 10.53
CA VAL A 28 58.14 -2.12 9.33
C VAL A 28 59.65 -2.12 9.38
N THR A 29 60.31 -2.75 8.41
CA THR A 29 61.77 -2.82 8.34
C THR A 29 62.38 -1.45 8.08
N GLU A 30 63.67 -1.28 8.36
CA GLU A 30 64.44 -0.05 8.05
C GLU A 30 64.35 0.35 6.56
N ALA A 31 64.20 -0.63 5.68
CA ALA A 31 64.01 -0.41 4.24
C ALA A 31 62.54 -0.10 3.85
N GLY A 32 61.64 0.07 4.82
CA GLY A 32 60.22 0.42 4.61
C GLY A 32 59.30 -0.73 4.19
N TYR A 33 59.73 -1.99 4.28
CA TYR A 33 58.88 -3.12 4.00
C TYR A 33 58.00 -3.47 5.20
N ARG A 34 56.70 -3.65 4.93
CA ARG A 34 55.72 -4.08 5.92
C ARG A 34 55.76 -5.61 6.07
N LEU A 35 55.95 -6.07 7.28
CA LEU A 35 55.93 -7.48 7.66
C LEU A 35 54.61 -7.78 8.36
N TYR A 36 54.05 -8.95 8.06
CA TYR A 36 52.78 -9.43 8.60
C TYR A 36 53.01 -10.86 9.13
N GLY A 37 52.65 -11.07 10.38
CA GLY A 37 52.68 -12.37 11.05
C GLY A 37 51.39 -13.17 10.90
N GLU A 38 51.27 -14.19 11.72
CA GLU A 38 50.06 -15.08 11.70
C GLU A 38 48.81 -14.34 12.15
N GLU A 39 48.91 -13.42 13.08
CA GLU A 39 47.81 -12.62 13.59
C GLU A 39 47.24 -11.69 12.49
N GLU A 40 48.13 -11.03 11.74
CA GLU A 40 47.70 -10.17 10.63
C GLU A 40 47.11 -10.99 9.46
N VAL A 41 47.62 -12.19 9.24
CA VAL A 41 47.05 -13.11 8.24
C VAL A 41 45.65 -13.57 8.65
N TRP A 42 45.45 -13.91 9.91
CA TRP A 42 44.13 -14.22 10.45
C TRP A 42 43.20 -13.01 10.37
N ARG A 43 43.64 -11.83 10.80
CA ARG A 43 42.90 -10.58 10.69
C ARG A 43 42.49 -10.26 9.24
N LEU A 44 43.39 -10.45 8.29
CA LEU A 44 43.08 -10.29 6.87
C LEU A 44 42.04 -11.29 6.39
N GLY A 45 42.08 -12.52 6.86
CA GLY A 45 41.06 -13.55 6.62
C GLY A 45 39.69 -13.10 7.11
N LEU A 46 39.62 -12.57 8.32
CA LEU A 46 38.38 -12.04 8.92
C LEU A 46 37.84 -10.84 8.14
N ILE A 47 38.68 -9.86 7.80
CA ILE A 47 38.30 -8.71 6.95
C ILE A 47 37.70 -9.19 5.64
N ARG A 48 38.32 -10.18 4.98
CA ARG A 48 37.81 -10.76 3.74
C ARG A 48 36.43 -11.39 3.91
N THR A 49 36.21 -12.15 4.97
CA THR A 49 34.91 -12.77 5.28
C THR A 49 33.84 -11.71 5.49
N LEU A 50 34.12 -10.69 6.28
CA LEU A 50 33.17 -9.59 6.53
C LEU A 50 32.88 -8.81 5.24
N ARG A 51 33.86 -8.59 4.38
CA ARG A 51 33.66 -7.98 3.04
C ARG A 51 32.80 -8.84 2.11
N HIS A 52 32.89 -10.16 2.17
CA HIS A 52 32.00 -11.07 1.44
C HIS A 52 30.56 -11.01 1.95
N LEU A 53 30.35 -10.62 3.20
CA LEU A 53 29.06 -10.39 3.80
C LEU A 53 28.60 -8.92 3.63
N ASP A 54 29.25 -8.18 2.72
CA ASP A 54 28.95 -6.78 2.38
C ASP A 54 29.11 -5.78 3.55
N PHE A 55 29.83 -6.13 4.63
CA PHE A 55 30.14 -5.18 5.69
C PHE A 55 30.91 -3.97 5.15
N PRO A 56 30.50 -2.72 5.42
CA PRO A 56 31.29 -1.52 5.12
C PRO A 56 32.63 -1.54 5.85
N LEU A 57 33.67 -0.92 5.26
CA LEU A 57 34.99 -0.89 5.88
C LEU A 57 34.99 -0.20 7.25
N GLU A 58 34.15 0.80 7.45
CA GLU A 58 33.97 1.49 8.74
C GLU A 58 33.41 0.56 9.81
N SER A 59 32.38 -0.22 9.47
CA SER A 59 31.79 -1.22 10.38
C SER A 59 32.81 -2.32 10.74
N ILE A 60 33.64 -2.74 9.77
CA ILE A 60 34.72 -3.69 10.03
C ILE A 60 35.77 -3.08 10.97
N ARG A 61 36.09 -1.79 10.79
CA ARG A 61 37.00 -1.09 11.67
C ARG A 61 36.46 -1.02 13.10
N ALA A 62 35.22 -0.55 13.28
CA ALA A 62 34.57 -0.46 14.57
C ALA A 62 34.53 -1.80 15.31
N LEU A 63 34.25 -2.89 14.56
CA LEU A 63 34.28 -4.24 15.10
C LEU A 63 35.68 -4.67 15.52
N LEU A 64 36.71 -4.42 14.70
CA LEU A 64 38.10 -4.82 14.98
C LEU A 64 38.78 -3.94 16.04
N SER A 65 38.27 -2.75 16.29
CA SER A 65 38.72 -1.85 17.39
C SER A 65 37.98 -2.11 18.71
N GLY A 66 36.88 -2.91 18.68
CA GLY A 66 36.07 -3.18 19.87
C GLY A 66 35.11 -2.04 20.22
N GLU A 67 34.88 -1.10 19.30
CA GLU A 67 33.88 -0.04 19.47
C GLU A 67 32.44 -0.62 19.40
N ASN A 68 32.24 -1.66 18.58
CA ASN A 68 30.96 -2.41 18.48
C ASN A 68 31.20 -3.86 18.83
N THR A 69 30.18 -4.47 19.43
CA THR A 69 30.17 -5.92 19.63
C THR A 69 29.89 -6.64 18.30
N VAL A 70 30.26 -7.92 18.23
CA VAL A 70 29.97 -8.77 17.05
C VAL A 70 28.47 -8.86 16.82
N GLU A 71 27.69 -8.96 17.89
CA GLU A 71 26.22 -9.09 17.83
C GLU A 71 25.57 -7.82 17.27
N GLU A 72 26.00 -6.64 17.72
CA GLU A 72 25.52 -5.36 17.19
C GLU A 72 25.88 -5.20 15.71
N ALA A 73 27.11 -5.51 15.34
CA ALA A 73 27.57 -5.39 13.96
C ALA A 73 26.78 -6.34 13.02
N ILE A 74 26.51 -7.58 13.46
CA ILE A 74 25.70 -8.54 12.69
C ILE A 74 24.25 -8.07 12.58
N SER A 75 23.66 -7.54 13.66
CA SER A 75 22.27 -7.04 13.66
C SER A 75 22.11 -5.89 12.67
N LEU A 76 22.98 -4.89 12.72
CA LEU A 76 22.98 -3.75 11.80
C LEU A 76 23.15 -4.18 10.34
N GLN A 77 24.09 -5.12 10.08
CA GLN A 77 24.30 -5.62 8.72
C GLN A 77 23.09 -6.41 8.19
N ARG A 78 22.44 -7.21 9.05
CA ARG A 78 21.22 -7.93 8.69
C ARG A 78 20.11 -6.95 8.31
N GLU A 79 19.89 -5.92 9.12
CA GLU A 79 18.88 -4.88 8.84
C GLU A 79 19.16 -4.16 7.50
N ALA A 80 20.42 -3.84 7.22
CA ALA A 80 20.82 -3.24 5.95
C ALA A 80 20.55 -4.16 4.74
N VAL A 81 20.85 -5.47 4.89
CA VAL A 81 20.59 -6.47 3.85
C VAL A 81 19.08 -6.65 3.65
N GLU A 82 18.31 -6.75 4.72
CA GLU A 82 16.85 -6.84 4.65
C GLU A 82 16.23 -5.61 3.98
N GLY A 83 16.70 -4.41 4.30
CA GLY A 83 16.30 -3.17 3.62
C GLY A 83 16.61 -3.20 2.12
N ARG A 84 17.80 -3.71 1.74
CA ARG A 84 18.18 -3.85 0.33
C ARG A 84 17.32 -4.89 -0.42
N ILE A 85 16.98 -6.00 0.24
CA ILE A 85 16.06 -7.00 -0.32
C ILE A 85 14.71 -6.35 -0.61
N ARG A 86 14.10 -5.67 0.38
CA ARG A 86 12.83 -4.96 0.18
C ARG A 86 12.90 -3.95 -0.96
N HIS A 87 14.00 -3.20 -1.07
CA HIS A 87 14.22 -2.25 -2.17
C HIS A 87 14.26 -2.93 -3.54
N LEU A 88 15.01 -4.04 -3.67
CA LEU A 88 15.11 -4.78 -4.93
C LEU A 88 13.79 -5.47 -5.30
N GLU A 89 13.04 -5.95 -4.33
CA GLU A 89 11.70 -6.52 -4.54
C GLU A 89 10.72 -5.46 -5.06
N ARG A 90 10.77 -4.24 -4.53
CA ARG A 90 9.99 -3.11 -5.07
C ARG A 90 10.35 -2.81 -6.52
N ILE A 91 11.64 -2.70 -6.84
CA ILE A 91 12.10 -2.49 -8.23
C ILE A 91 11.59 -3.61 -9.14
N ARG A 92 11.67 -4.85 -8.70
CA ARG A 92 11.17 -6.01 -9.47
C ARG A 92 9.67 -5.88 -9.76
N ALA A 93 8.85 -5.61 -8.73
CA ALA A 93 7.41 -5.45 -8.88
C ALA A 93 7.03 -4.33 -9.86
N LEU A 94 7.75 -3.20 -9.82
CA LEU A 94 7.56 -2.09 -10.74
C LEU A 94 7.94 -2.44 -12.18
N LEU A 95 9.03 -3.18 -12.38
CA LEU A 95 9.44 -3.66 -13.72
C LEU A 95 8.46 -4.70 -14.27
N GLU A 96 7.92 -5.58 -13.43
CA GLU A 96 6.88 -6.55 -13.80
C GLU A 96 5.59 -5.82 -14.22
N SER A 97 5.17 -4.78 -13.48
CA SER A 97 4.05 -3.92 -13.84
C SER A 97 4.27 -3.21 -15.18
N ALA A 98 5.46 -2.63 -15.38
CA ALA A 98 5.81 -2.00 -16.66
C ALA A 98 5.77 -2.97 -17.84
N ALA A 99 6.22 -4.21 -17.65
CA ALA A 99 6.20 -5.24 -18.68
C ALA A 99 4.78 -5.70 -19.03
N ALA A 100 3.83 -5.64 -18.10
CA ALA A 100 2.43 -6.03 -18.32
C ALA A 100 1.66 -5.04 -19.20
N GLY A 101 2.09 -3.77 -19.28
CA GLY A 101 1.46 -2.70 -20.08
C GLY A 101 1.62 -2.84 -21.61
N GLY A 102 2.37 -3.84 -22.11
CA GLY A 102 2.59 -4.09 -23.54
C GLY A 102 3.58 -3.10 -24.22
N PRO A 103 3.96 -3.36 -25.46
CA PRO A 103 5.04 -2.63 -26.13
C PRO A 103 4.71 -1.19 -26.54
N GLU A 104 3.44 -0.83 -26.75
CA GLU A 104 3.04 0.52 -27.20
C GLU A 104 2.90 1.53 -26.05
N GLY A 105 2.65 1.08 -24.81
CA GLY A 105 2.53 1.92 -23.62
C GLY A 105 3.77 1.99 -22.73
N SER A 106 4.84 1.24 -23.07
CA SER A 106 5.96 1.00 -22.15
C SER A 106 6.73 2.27 -21.72
N LEU A 107 6.89 3.26 -22.59
CA LEU A 107 7.64 4.49 -22.27
C LEU A 107 6.79 5.47 -21.45
N GLU A 108 5.51 5.62 -21.80
CA GLU A 108 4.57 6.44 -21.04
C GLU A 108 4.38 5.83 -19.65
N HIS A 109 4.20 4.52 -19.57
CA HIS A 109 4.05 3.82 -18.30
C HIS A 109 5.31 3.90 -17.42
N LEU A 110 6.52 3.85 -18.01
CA LEU A 110 7.76 4.11 -17.25
C LEU A 110 7.86 5.55 -16.76
N HIS A 111 7.32 6.51 -17.52
CA HIS A 111 7.23 7.91 -17.07
C HIS A 111 6.27 8.03 -15.88
N ASP A 112 5.10 7.43 -15.94
CA ASP A 112 4.12 7.41 -14.84
C ASP A 112 4.65 6.74 -13.58
N ILE A 113 5.39 5.63 -13.73
CA ILE A 113 6.12 4.99 -12.64
C ILE A 113 7.11 5.98 -12.00
N GLY A 114 7.85 6.71 -12.84
CA GLY A 114 8.79 7.73 -12.36
C GLY A 114 8.10 8.84 -11.58
N GLU A 115 6.96 9.34 -12.05
CA GLU A 115 6.16 10.35 -11.38
C GLU A 115 5.60 9.82 -10.04
N ALA A 116 5.02 8.62 -10.04
CA ALA A 116 4.49 8.00 -8.82
C ALA A 116 5.57 7.78 -7.76
N LEU A 117 6.79 7.38 -8.17
CA LEU A 117 7.92 7.17 -7.26
C LEU A 117 8.53 8.47 -6.73
N ALA A 118 8.36 9.58 -7.43
CA ALA A 118 8.85 10.89 -7.00
C ALA A 118 8.00 11.50 -5.87
N VAL A 119 6.80 10.96 -5.61
CA VAL A 119 5.94 11.46 -4.54
C VAL A 119 6.45 10.98 -3.18
N GLU A 120 6.80 11.91 -2.32
CA GLU A 120 7.23 11.65 -0.95
C GLU A 120 6.11 10.96 -0.15
N ALA A 121 6.48 10.15 0.84
CA ALA A 121 5.54 9.37 1.64
C ALA A 121 4.43 10.23 2.27
N GLU A 122 4.80 11.39 2.81
CA GLU A 122 3.90 12.33 3.47
C GLU A 122 2.92 13.01 2.48
N GLU A 123 3.28 13.08 1.20
CA GLU A 123 2.51 13.76 0.16
C GLU A 123 1.58 12.83 -0.62
N ARG A 124 1.74 11.49 -0.51
CA ARG A 124 0.97 10.53 -1.32
C ARG A 124 -0.53 10.69 -1.18
N THR A 125 -1.01 10.85 0.04
CA THR A 125 -2.45 11.03 0.30
C THR A 125 -2.98 12.32 -0.33
N LEU A 126 -2.20 13.40 -0.22
CA LEU A 126 -2.58 14.70 -0.81
C LEU A 126 -2.52 14.63 -2.34
N PHE A 127 -1.47 14.05 -2.90
CA PHE A 127 -1.31 13.85 -4.34
C PHE A 127 -2.50 13.07 -4.92
N LEU A 128 -2.86 11.93 -4.29
CA LEU A 128 -4.01 11.14 -4.71
C LEU A 128 -5.32 11.94 -4.62
N ALA A 129 -5.53 12.67 -3.52
CA ALA A 129 -6.71 13.50 -3.35
C ALA A 129 -6.82 14.61 -4.40
N GLU A 130 -5.71 15.22 -4.80
CA GLU A 130 -5.68 16.22 -5.87
C GLU A 130 -5.99 15.60 -7.24
N ARG A 131 -5.38 14.47 -7.58
CA ARG A 131 -5.65 13.75 -8.84
C ARG A 131 -7.10 13.27 -8.93
N LEU A 132 -7.62 12.72 -7.83
CA LEU A 132 -9.03 12.33 -7.77
C LEU A 132 -9.96 13.53 -7.85
N ARG A 133 -9.60 14.67 -7.25
CA ARG A 133 -10.37 15.92 -7.37
C ARG A 133 -10.43 16.37 -8.83
N GLU A 134 -9.33 16.34 -9.56
CA GLU A 134 -9.26 16.66 -10.98
C GLU A 134 -10.09 15.65 -11.81
N ALA A 135 -9.93 14.37 -11.54
CA ALA A 135 -10.63 13.29 -12.24
C ALA A 135 -12.16 13.37 -12.04
N VAL A 136 -12.61 13.69 -10.84
CA VAL A 136 -14.02 13.74 -10.47
C VAL A 136 -14.62 15.14 -10.58
N ALA A 137 -13.80 16.19 -10.74
CA ALA A 137 -14.21 17.59 -10.93
C ALA A 137 -14.77 17.86 -12.34
N GLY A 138 -15.79 17.11 -12.76
CA GLY A 138 -16.64 17.61 -13.84
C GLY A 138 -17.41 18.85 -13.36
N ASP A 139 -17.61 19.82 -14.23
CA ASP A 139 -18.29 21.09 -13.93
C ASP A 139 -19.70 20.92 -13.32
N ASP A 140 -20.27 19.72 -13.37
CA ASP A 140 -21.63 19.38 -12.93
C ASP A 140 -21.70 18.64 -11.58
N ALA A 141 -20.57 18.21 -10.99
CA ALA A 141 -20.60 17.50 -9.70
C ALA A 141 -20.76 18.49 -8.53
N PRO A 142 -21.77 18.32 -7.65
CA PRO A 142 -21.94 19.18 -6.49
C PRO A 142 -20.69 19.19 -5.58
N GLU A 143 -20.36 20.35 -5.01
CA GLU A 143 -19.16 20.54 -4.19
C GLU A 143 -19.15 19.64 -2.95
N ASP A 144 -20.30 19.51 -2.29
CA ASP A 144 -20.51 18.63 -1.14
C ASP A 144 -20.26 17.15 -1.45
N TRP A 145 -20.59 16.71 -2.69
CA TRP A 145 -20.27 15.39 -3.15
C TRP A 145 -18.77 15.20 -3.37
N ARG A 146 -18.10 16.18 -3.98
CA ARG A 146 -16.65 16.14 -4.21
C ARG A 146 -15.88 16.02 -2.89
N GLU A 147 -16.23 16.85 -1.92
CA GLU A 147 -15.62 16.81 -0.59
C GLU A 147 -15.81 15.45 0.09
N GLU A 148 -16.98 14.88 -0.05
CA GLU A 148 -17.29 13.61 0.57
C GLU A 148 -16.61 12.42 -0.13
N PHE A 149 -16.57 12.41 -1.45
CA PHE A 149 -15.80 11.41 -2.19
C PHE A 149 -14.33 11.44 -1.78
N LEU A 150 -13.74 12.63 -1.71
CA LEU A 150 -12.35 12.80 -1.27
C LEU A 150 -12.14 12.34 0.18
N ARG A 151 -13.10 12.57 1.06
CA ARG A 151 -13.04 12.08 2.45
C ARG A 151 -13.03 10.55 2.52
N ARG A 152 -13.81 9.87 1.68
CA ARG A 152 -13.85 8.40 1.61
C ARG A 152 -12.57 7.78 1.08
N VAL A 153 -11.84 8.47 0.22
CA VAL A 153 -10.56 8.03 -0.33
C VAL A 153 -9.35 8.60 0.42
N SER A 154 -9.60 9.42 1.46
CA SER A 154 -8.57 9.94 2.36
C SER A 154 -8.37 8.94 3.50
N PHE A 155 -7.42 8.05 3.33
CA PHE A 155 -6.97 7.08 4.33
C PHE A 155 -5.48 7.23 4.56
N ARG A 156 -4.99 6.65 5.63
CA ARG A 156 -3.56 6.70 5.94
C ARG A 156 -2.82 5.66 5.13
N MET A 157 -1.93 6.12 4.25
CA MET A 157 -0.99 5.26 3.54
C MET A 157 0.22 4.92 4.41
N PRO A 158 0.82 3.73 4.25
CA PRO A 158 2.09 3.41 4.90
C PRO A 158 3.21 4.36 4.47
N GLU A 159 4.08 4.74 5.40
CA GLU A 159 5.29 5.52 5.08
C GLU A 159 6.21 4.72 4.15
N GLU A 160 6.45 3.44 4.48
CA GLU A 160 7.18 2.51 3.63
C GLU A 160 6.20 1.55 2.95
N LEU A 161 6.15 1.58 1.63
CA LEU A 161 5.33 0.66 0.86
C LEU A 161 6.02 -0.71 0.73
N SER A 162 5.28 -1.79 0.94
CA SER A 162 5.71 -3.13 0.54
C SER A 162 5.85 -3.21 -0.99
N PRO A 163 6.49 -4.26 -1.55
CA PRO A 163 6.54 -4.45 -3.00
C PRO A 163 5.16 -4.45 -3.67
N GLU A 164 4.17 -5.10 -3.05
CA GLU A 164 2.79 -5.15 -3.52
C GLU A 164 2.13 -3.77 -3.46
N GLN A 165 2.30 -3.04 -2.37
CA GLN A 165 1.78 -1.68 -2.21
C GLN A 165 2.44 -0.69 -3.16
N ALA A 166 3.73 -0.83 -3.45
CA ALA A 166 4.41 0.02 -4.43
C ALA A 166 3.85 -0.21 -5.85
N ALA A 167 3.60 -1.45 -6.24
CA ALA A 167 2.96 -1.78 -7.51
C ALA A 167 1.52 -1.23 -7.56
N ALA A 168 0.74 -1.42 -6.49
CA ALA A 168 -0.61 -0.89 -6.38
C ALA A 168 -0.66 0.64 -6.44
N TRP A 169 0.29 1.33 -5.81
CA TRP A 169 0.42 2.79 -5.88
C TRP A 169 0.64 3.30 -7.29
N VAL A 170 1.60 2.71 -8.01
CA VAL A 170 1.88 3.09 -9.40
C VAL A 170 0.67 2.85 -10.29
N GLU A 171 0.05 1.67 -10.19
CA GLU A 171 -1.14 1.34 -10.98
C GLU A 171 -2.31 2.28 -10.67
N LEU A 172 -2.50 2.65 -9.40
CA LEU A 172 -3.51 3.62 -8.99
C LEU A 172 -3.28 5.00 -9.61
N VAL A 173 -2.03 5.49 -9.60
CA VAL A 173 -1.67 6.79 -10.22
C VAL A 173 -1.93 6.78 -11.73
N VAL A 174 -1.65 5.67 -12.40
CA VAL A 174 -1.95 5.51 -13.84
C VAL A 174 -3.46 5.47 -14.08
N LEU A 175 -4.19 4.67 -13.29
CA LEU A 175 -5.64 4.49 -13.43
C LEU A 175 -6.42 5.79 -13.25
N VAL A 176 -6.07 6.61 -12.26
CA VAL A 176 -6.77 7.88 -12.00
C VAL A 176 -6.54 8.93 -13.08
N LYS A 177 -5.57 8.73 -13.96
CA LYS A 177 -5.35 9.57 -15.17
C LYS A 177 -6.15 9.08 -16.37
N ASP A 178 -6.65 7.84 -16.36
CA ASP A 178 -7.38 7.28 -17.50
C ASP A 178 -8.73 7.97 -17.69
N PRO A 179 -8.99 8.57 -18.87
CA PRO A 179 -10.26 9.23 -19.14
C PRO A 179 -11.47 8.29 -19.10
N GLY A 180 -11.28 6.99 -19.38
CA GLY A 180 -12.31 5.95 -19.31
C GLY A 180 -12.77 5.72 -17.88
N PHE A 181 -11.81 5.53 -16.95
CA PHE A 181 -12.07 5.43 -15.52
C PHE A 181 -12.79 6.66 -14.97
N VAL A 182 -12.30 7.87 -15.33
CA VAL A 182 -12.93 9.13 -14.92
C VAL A 182 -14.38 9.20 -15.39
N ALA A 183 -14.64 8.87 -16.65
CA ALA A 183 -16.00 8.88 -17.22
C ALA A 183 -16.90 7.81 -16.58
N ALA A 184 -16.37 6.62 -16.28
CA ALA A 184 -17.11 5.55 -15.61
C ALA A 184 -17.47 5.94 -14.17
N SER A 185 -16.52 6.45 -13.40
CA SER A 185 -16.73 6.94 -12.03
C SER A 185 -17.78 8.05 -11.97
N ARG A 186 -17.76 8.98 -12.92
CA ARG A 186 -18.80 10.04 -13.02
C ARG A 186 -20.19 9.46 -13.24
N ARG A 187 -20.37 8.56 -14.22
CA ARG A 187 -21.69 7.96 -14.51
C ARG A 187 -22.27 7.22 -13.31
N HIS A 188 -21.43 6.53 -12.58
CA HIS A 188 -21.90 5.73 -11.43
C HIS A 188 -22.33 6.60 -10.24
N THR A 189 -21.71 7.75 -10.05
CA THR A 189 -21.92 8.59 -8.86
C THR A 189 -22.97 9.68 -9.03
N THR A 190 -23.10 10.27 -10.21
CA THR A 190 -23.95 11.46 -10.41
C THR A 190 -25.44 11.20 -10.14
N GLY A 191 -26.02 10.12 -10.65
CA GLY A 191 -27.46 9.85 -10.51
C GLY A 191 -27.94 9.62 -9.07
N LEU A 192 -27.11 9.02 -8.23
CA LEU A 192 -27.43 8.81 -6.80
C LEU A 192 -27.44 10.13 -6.02
N TRP A 193 -26.56 11.07 -6.38
CA TRP A 193 -26.45 12.35 -5.69
C TRP A 193 -27.53 13.34 -6.09
N GLU A 194 -27.89 13.41 -7.36
CA GLU A 194 -28.99 14.22 -7.85
C GLU A 194 -30.28 13.85 -7.13
N ALA A 195 -30.62 12.56 -7.03
CA ALA A 195 -31.79 12.08 -6.36
C ALA A 195 -31.82 12.42 -4.85
N ARG A 196 -30.70 12.48 -4.18
CA ARG A 196 -30.57 12.87 -2.77
C ARG A 196 -30.69 14.38 -2.57
N ARG A 197 -30.03 15.14 -3.42
CA ARG A 197 -30.03 16.61 -3.39
C ARG A 197 -31.44 17.18 -3.62
N GLU A 198 -32.20 16.63 -4.59
CA GLU A 198 -33.58 17.00 -4.84
C GLU A 198 -34.47 16.80 -3.59
N ARG A 199 -34.10 15.90 -2.67
CA ARG A 199 -34.80 15.63 -1.42
C ARG A 199 -34.24 16.32 -0.19
N GLY A 200 -33.29 17.25 -0.38
CA GLY A 200 -32.68 18.00 0.71
C GLY A 200 -31.85 17.14 1.68
N ILE A 201 -31.26 16.04 1.19
CA ILE A 201 -30.39 15.19 2.01
C ILE A 201 -28.98 15.71 1.90
N GLU A 202 -28.47 16.22 3.02
CA GLU A 202 -27.09 16.70 3.14
C GLU A 202 -26.09 15.54 3.06
N ALA A 203 -25.00 15.73 2.32
CA ALA A 203 -23.95 14.72 2.12
C ALA A 203 -23.35 14.26 3.45
N ALA A 204 -22.98 15.21 4.33
CA ALA A 204 -22.41 14.90 5.64
C ALA A 204 -23.33 14.02 6.50
N TRP A 205 -24.64 14.34 6.57
CA TRP A 205 -25.62 13.53 7.29
C TRP A 205 -25.74 12.11 6.72
N TRP A 206 -25.76 11.99 5.38
CA TRP A 206 -25.82 10.67 4.72
C TRP A 206 -24.62 9.82 5.09
N HIS A 207 -23.42 10.42 5.02
CA HIS A 207 -22.17 9.67 5.24
C HIS A 207 -21.97 9.27 6.69
N GLU A 208 -22.31 10.15 7.64
CA GLU A 208 -22.28 9.81 9.05
C GLU A 208 -23.13 8.56 9.33
N ARG A 209 -24.37 8.53 8.79
CA ARG A 209 -25.27 7.38 8.98
C ARG A 209 -24.81 6.12 8.25
N HIS A 210 -24.25 6.28 7.05
CA HIS A 210 -23.73 5.15 6.29
C HIS A 210 -22.46 4.58 6.95
N ALA A 211 -21.58 5.42 7.46
CA ALA A 211 -20.38 5.02 8.19
C ALA A 211 -20.74 4.28 9.50
N GLU A 212 -21.68 4.82 10.29
CA GLU A 212 -22.18 4.16 11.51
C GLU A 212 -22.72 2.74 11.20
N LEU A 213 -23.48 2.60 10.13
CA LEU A 213 -24.00 1.30 9.70
C LEU A 213 -22.87 0.35 9.26
N GLY A 214 -21.86 0.87 8.56
CA GLY A 214 -20.69 0.13 8.16
C GLY A 214 -19.88 -0.39 9.36
N GLU A 215 -19.64 0.44 10.36
CA GLU A 215 -18.95 0.04 11.59
C GLU A 215 -19.70 -1.05 12.35
N ARG A 216 -21.01 -0.90 12.50
CA ARG A 216 -21.87 -1.92 13.14
C ARG A 216 -21.85 -3.23 12.37
N ALA A 217 -21.86 -3.18 11.04
CA ALA A 217 -21.81 -4.35 10.19
C ALA A 217 -20.45 -5.06 10.28
N ARG A 218 -19.34 -4.32 10.25
CA ARG A 218 -17.99 -4.87 10.46
C ARG A 218 -17.88 -5.57 11.82
N ALA A 219 -18.32 -4.92 12.88
CA ALA A 219 -18.33 -5.52 14.20
C ALA A 219 -19.21 -6.79 14.28
N ALA A 220 -20.30 -6.87 13.53
CA ALA A 220 -21.11 -8.08 13.44
C ALA A 220 -20.39 -9.20 12.66
N ILE A 221 -19.69 -8.86 11.57
CA ILE A 221 -18.85 -9.79 10.78
C ILE A 221 -17.74 -10.39 11.65
N GLU A 222 -17.01 -9.57 12.39
CA GLU A 222 -15.94 -10.02 13.31
C GLU A 222 -16.44 -11.02 14.35
N ARG A 223 -17.69 -10.88 14.78
CA ARG A 223 -18.33 -11.82 15.73
C ARG A 223 -18.94 -13.04 15.04
N GLY A 224 -18.91 -13.13 13.72
CA GLY A 224 -19.54 -14.21 12.96
C GLY A 224 -21.07 -14.22 13.06
N ALA A 225 -21.72 -13.05 13.16
CA ALA A 225 -23.14 -12.94 13.34
C ALA A 225 -23.92 -13.48 12.13
N ASP A 226 -24.95 -14.29 12.37
CA ASP A 226 -25.83 -14.80 11.30
C ASP A 226 -26.64 -13.66 10.69
N PRO A 227 -26.79 -13.59 9.33
CA PRO A 227 -27.59 -12.58 8.65
C PRO A 227 -29.05 -12.50 9.08
N GLY A 228 -29.59 -13.55 9.70
CA GLY A 228 -30.95 -13.60 10.26
C GLY A 228 -31.03 -13.23 11.73
N SER A 229 -29.92 -12.97 12.42
CA SER A 229 -29.93 -12.58 13.83
C SER A 229 -30.61 -11.23 14.05
N ASP A 230 -31.16 -11.01 15.25
CA ASP A 230 -31.80 -9.73 15.61
C ASP A 230 -30.85 -8.54 15.44
N GLU A 231 -29.56 -8.75 15.73
CA GLU A 231 -28.50 -7.76 15.57
C GLU A 231 -28.36 -7.33 14.11
N VAL A 232 -28.15 -8.27 13.19
CA VAL A 232 -27.98 -7.98 11.76
C VAL A 232 -29.28 -7.46 11.15
N GLN A 233 -30.43 -8.01 11.55
CA GLN A 233 -31.74 -7.52 11.10
C GLN A 233 -32.05 -6.10 11.60
N GLY A 234 -31.50 -5.69 12.77
CA GLY A 234 -31.52 -4.30 13.23
C GLY A 234 -30.72 -3.39 12.30
N ILE A 235 -29.46 -3.78 11.95
CA ILE A 235 -28.62 -3.02 11.02
C ILE A 235 -29.29 -2.89 9.64
N VAL A 236 -29.83 -4.00 9.11
CA VAL A 236 -30.56 -4.03 7.83
C VAL A 236 -31.80 -3.15 7.88
N GLY A 237 -32.51 -3.12 9.01
CA GLY A 237 -33.66 -2.24 9.22
C GLY A 237 -33.29 -0.75 9.09
N ASP A 238 -32.22 -0.35 9.73
CA ASP A 238 -31.69 1.02 9.67
C ASP A 238 -31.20 1.36 8.26
N TYR A 239 -30.52 0.42 7.59
CA TYR A 239 -30.10 0.54 6.20
C TYR A 239 -31.30 0.75 5.26
N VAL A 240 -32.35 -0.04 5.39
CA VAL A 240 -33.59 0.08 4.63
C VAL A 240 -34.26 1.44 4.88
N ALA A 241 -34.31 1.90 6.13
CA ALA A 241 -34.88 3.20 6.49
C ALA A 241 -34.08 4.37 5.88
N LEU A 242 -32.75 4.28 5.91
CA LEU A 242 -31.83 5.26 5.32
C LEU A 242 -32.07 5.40 3.81
N TYR A 243 -32.10 4.28 3.08
CA TYR A 243 -32.31 4.27 1.64
C TYR A 243 -33.76 4.64 1.24
N ALA A 244 -34.77 4.22 2.01
CA ALA A 244 -36.16 4.61 1.78
C ALA A 244 -36.33 6.14 1.89
N ARG A 245 -35.69 6.75 2.89
CA ARG A 245 -35.65 8.23 3.04
C ARG A 245 -34.94 8.88 1.84
N ALA A 246 -33.79 8.34 1.43
CA ALA A 246 -33.03 8.87 0.30
C ALA A 246 -33.78 8.79 -1.03
N MET A 247 -34.57 7.75 -1.23
CA MET A 247 -35.37 7.56 -2.44
C MET A 247 -36.78 8.17 -2.36
N GLY A 248 -37.18 8.69 -1.19
CA GLY A 248 -38.54 9.24 -0.96
C GLY A 248 -39.63 8.16 -1.02
N GLU A 249 -39.27 6.91 -0.69
CA GLU A 249 -40.17 5.77 -0.71
C GLU A 249 -40.50 5.28 0.70
N ARG A 250 -41.57 4.50 0.83
CA ARG A 250 -41.85 3.80 2.09
C ARG A 250 -41.10 2.47 2.13
N PRO A 251 -40.58 2.06 3.32
CA PRO A 251 -39.86 0.82 3.50
C PRO A 251 -40.75 -0.41 3.45
N THR A 252 -41.42 -0.62 2.32
CA THR A 252 -42.30 -1.76 2.05
C THR A 252 -41.49 -3.01 1.65
N ARG A 253 -42.09 -4.17 1.71
CA ARG A 253 -41.49 -5.43 1.23
C ARG A 253 -41.03 -5.34 -0.23
N GLY A 254 -41.78 -4.66 -1.08
CA GLY A 254 -41.41 -4.40 -2.47
C GLY A 254 -40.17 -3.52 -2.57
N PHE A 255 -40.07 -2.52 -1.73
CA PHE A 255 -38.86 -1.68 -1.62
C PHE A 255 -37.64 -2.49 -1.18
N VAL A 256 -37.74 -3.31 -0.13
CA VAL A 256 -36.67 -4.17 0.36
C VAL A 256 -36.12 -5.10 -0.74
N ARG A 257 -37.04 -5.68 -1.54
CA ARG A 257 -36.63 -6.55 -2.66
C ARG A 257 -35.86 -5.78 -3.72
N ARG A 258 -36.37 -4.62 -4.16
CA ARG A 258 -35.63 -3.78 -5.13
C ARG A 258 -34.30 -3.30 -4.58
N LEU A 259 -34.22 -2.95 -3.30
CA LEU A 259 -32.96 -2.55 -2.65
C LEU A 259 -31.97 -3.72 -2.65
N ALA A 260 -32.40 -4.94 -2.35
CA ALA A 260 -31.57 -6.13 -2.45
C ALA A 260 -31.06 -6.39 -3.88
N GLU A 261 -31.92 -6.19 -4.90
CA GLU A 261 -31.51 -6.26 -6.31
C GLU A 261 -30.49 -5.19 -6.68
N THR A 262 -30.67 -3.96 -6.19
CA THR A 262 -29.72 -2.84 -6.38
C THR A 262 -28.37 -3.14 -5.74
N VAL A 263 -28.34 -3.57 -4.47
CA VAL A 263 -27.09 -3.95 -3.77
C VAL A 263 -26.42 -5.14 -4.46
N SER A 264 -27.20 -6.12 -4.89
CA SER A 264 -26.70 -7.26 -5.68
C SER A 264 -26.12 -6.83 -7.03
N GLY A 265 -26.70 -5.81 -7.67
CA GLY A 265 -26.15 -5.17 -8.89
C GLY A 265 -24.82 -4.50 -8.62
N TRP A 266 -24.71 -3.72 -7.54
CA TRP A 266 -23.44 -3.08 -7.16
C TRP A 266 -22.31 -4.09 -6.95
N LEU A 267 -22.59 -5.26 -6.39
CA LEU A 267 -21.58 -6.29 -6.20
C LEU A 267 -21.19 -7.03 -7.50
N ARG A 268 -22.11 -7.14 -8.47
CA ARG A 268 -21.90 -7.92 -9.72
C ARG A 268 -21.44 -7.07 -10.89
N ASP A 269 -22.06 -5.91 -11.07
CA ASP A 269 -22.01 -5.10 -12.28
C ASP A 269 -21.09 -3.87 -12.11
N VAL A 270 -20.19 -3.92 -11.11
CA VAL A 270 -19.13 -2.90 -10.98
C VAL A 270 -18.25 -2.98 -12.22
N ASP A 271 -18.13 -1.84 -12.89
CA ASP A 271 -17.16 -1.68 -13.98
C ASP A 271 -15.78 -2.18 -13.55
N PRO A 272 -15.07 -2.97 -14.39
CA PRO A 272 -13.77 -3.55 -14.02
C PRO A 272 -12.74 -2.55 -13.55
N GLU A 273 -12.68 -1.35 -14.12
CA GLU A 273 -11.75 -0.29 -13.72
C GLU A 273 -12.13 0.30 -12.35
N THR A 274 -13.42 0.49 -12.10
CA THR A 274 -13.92 0.93 -10.79
C THR A 274 -13.65 -0.12 -9.71
N ARG A 275 -13.82 -1.41 -10.01
CA ARG A 275 -13.45 -2.51 -9.09
C ARG A 275 -11.95 -2.47 -8.82
N ARG A 276 -11.15 -2.39 -9.89
CA ARG A 276 -9.68 -2.33 -9.75
C ARG A 276 -9.23 -1.15 -8.91
N PHE A 277 -9.86 0.01 -9.06
CA PHE A 277 -9.60 1.19 -8.22
C PHE A 277 -9.78 0.89 -6.72
N TRP A 278 -10.89 0.27 -6.34
CA TRP A 278 -11.15 -0.07 -4.93
C TRP A 278 -10.22 -1.16 -4.40
N ASP A 279 -9.88 -2.15 -5.23
CA ASP A 279 -8.90 -3.19 -4.88
C ASP A 279 -7.51 -2.58 -4.60
N LEU A 280 -7.07 -1.64 -5.43
CA LEU A 280 -5.80 -0.93 -5.25
C LEU A 280 -5.79 -0.08 -3.97
N LEU A 281 -6.90 0.63 -3.71
CA LEU A 281 -7.04 1.38 -2.46
C LEU A 281 -7.01 0.46 -1.23
N ALA A 282 -7.65 -0.71 -1.30
CA ALA A 282 -7.65 -1.69 -0.21
C ALA A 282 -6.24 -2.22 0.11
N VAL A 283 -5.39 -2.43 -0.92
CA VAL A 283 -3.98 -2.81 -0.74
C VAL A 283 -3.17 -1.70 -0.06
N LEU A 284 -3.49 -0.43 -0.34
CA LEU A 284 -2.79 0.74 0.18
C LEU A 284 -3.30 1.19 1.56
N ASP A 285 -4.49 0.75 1.95
CA ASP A 285 -5.12 1.13 3.21
C ASP A 285 -4.47 0.41 4.39
N ALA A 286 -3.66 1.13 5.17
CA ALA A 286 -2.98 0.60 6.34
C ALA A 286 -3.94 0.22 7.49
N GLU A 287 -5.14 0.78 7.50
CA GLU A 287 -6.14 0.61 8.57
C GLU A 287 -7.20 -0.44 8.23
N GLY A 288 -7.21 -0.95 6.99
CA GLY A 288 -8.17 -1.98 6.54
C GLY A 288 -9.62 -1.49 6.42
N LEU A 289 -9.85 -0.18 6.38
CA LEU A 289 -11.19 0.42 6.32
C LEU A 289 -11.89 0.15 4.98
N ILE A 290 -11.10 0.06 3.90
CA ILE A 290 -11.60 -0.12 2.53
C ILE A 290 -11.83 -1.59 2.22
N SER A 291 -10.92 -2.47 2.62
CA SER A 291 -10.97 -3.92 2.34
C SER A 291 -12.21 -4.61 2.89
N SER A 292 -12.78 -4.10 3.97
CA SER A 292 -13.98 -4.67 4.60
C SER A 292 -15.30 -4.27 3.95
N GLN A 293 -15.30 -3.41 2.92
CA GLN A 293 -16.54 -2.88 2.35
C GLN A 293 -17.35 -3.93 1.58
N ASP A 294 -16.69 -4.84 0.87
CA ASP A 294 -17.39 -5.91 0.14
C ASP A 294 -18.05 -6.91 1.11
N GLU A 295 -17.36 -7.26 2.20
CA GLU A 295 -17.92 -8.12 3.26
C GLU A 295 -19.14 -7.48 3.92
N VAL A 296 -19.10 -6.16 4.17
CA VAL A 296 -20.24 -5.40 4.69
C VAL A 296 -21.42 -5.46 3.71
N ASN A 297 -21.16 -5.21 2.42
CA ASN A 297 -22.19 -5.26 1.40
C ASN A 297 -22.80 -6.67 1.25
N GLU A 298 -22.00 -7.73 1.36
CA GLU A 298 -22.47 -9.12 1.35
C GLU A 298 -23.34 -9.43 2.56
N LEU A 299 -22.95 -9.02 3.77
CA LEU A 299 -23.76 -9.19 4.97
C LEU A 299 -25.11 -8.46 4.84
N ILE A 300 -25.09 -7.21 4.40
CA ILE A 300 -26.29 -6.40 4.17
C ILE A 300 -27.20 -7.07 3.12
N LEU A 301 -26.64 -7.54 2.01
CA LEU A 301 -27.40 -8.24 0.97
C LEU A 301 -28.04 -9.53 1.49
N ALA A 302 -27.31 -10.33 2.25
CA ALA A 302 -27.83 -11.55 2.86
C ALA A 302 -28.97 -11.23 3.83
N GLY A 303 -28.82 -10.20 4.65
CA GLY A 303 -29.86 -9.75 5.58
C GLY A 303 -31.10 -9.17 4.87
N LEU A 304 -30.93 -8.40 3.79
CA LEU A 304 -32.02 -7.90 2.95
C LEU A 304 -32.85 -9.03 2.33
N ARG A 305 -32.18 -10.07 1.81
CA ARG A 305 -32.84 -11.26 1.24
C ARG A 305 -33.68 -11.97 2.30
N ARG A 306 -33.12 -12.22 3.48
CA ARG A 306 -33.87 -12.83 4.60
C ARG A 306 -35.06 -11.98 5.02
N ARG A 307 -34.89 -10.66 5.11
CA ARG A 307 -36.00 -9.74 5.44
C ARG A 307 -37.10 -9.72 4.38
N ALA A 308 -36.72 -9.84 3.11
CA ALA A 308 -37.69 -9.95 2.01
C ALA A 308 -38.50 -11.26 2.05
N GLU A 309 -37.92 -12.36 2.58
CA GLU A 309 -38.54 -13.68 2.73
C GLU A 309 -39.42 -13.79 4.00
N ALA A 310 -38.94 -13.24 5.13
CA ALA A 310 -39.61 -13.37 6.44
C ALA A 310 -40.92 -12.61 6.61
N GLY A 311 -41.33 -11.85 5.65
CA GLY A 311 -42.59 -11.07 5.69
C GLY A 311 -43.84 -11.87 5.25
N THR A 312 -44.00 -13.10 5.70
CA THR A 312 -45.26 -13.85 5.64
C THR A 312 -46.09 -13.66 6.88
#